data_34af4a6afbaffdef099c8b7408b1b8da
#
_entry.id   34af4a6afbaffdef099c8b7408b1b8da
#
_cell.length_a   1.000
_cell.length_b   1.000
_cell.length_c   1.000
_cell.angle_alpha   90.00
_cell.angle_beta   90.00
_cell.angle_gamma   90.00
#
_symmetry.space_group_name_H-M   'P 1'
#
loop_
_entity.id
_entity.type
_entity.pdbx_description
1 polymer ?
#
loop_
_entity_poly.entity_id
_entity_poly.type
_entity_poly.pdbx_seq_one_letter_code
_entity_poly.pdbx_strand_id
1 'polypeptide(L)'
;LPSSYLTDVIWELTEKNDKIDYLASWESNRGCPYPCTFCDWGSLTAQRMSMWDEDRLYKEIEWFGKNKITYVDSCDANFGILQEKDLKLAKKLSDTSLKTGFPQRVRLSWAKFSSDKIIPLAKELQRADLLRAVTLSLQSLDETTLQLVKRENIKFDKFSTLTDTFREHKIPTYTELIMGLPGETLDSWKKGLELLASDGKIDSIFIYNCSVLPNAPMNQPSYMKFNGIKTLRSPIYLPHSSIHNDEKFPEYEEIIVRTSSLSLDELKKMFIYSWCMQVFHSLGVLEYISKYYVKTHNMKYMEFYDDFIEFCMSNSSIFSKEYEIVTDYIKKGYSGGGWDHYD
;
A
#
# COMPACT_ATOMS: atom_id res chain seq x y z
N LEU A 1 13.95 4.42 25.40
CA LEU A 1 12.60 4.83 25.78
C LEU A 1 11.86 3.63 26.41
N PRO A 2 11.08 3.84 27.50
CA PRO A 2 10.24 2.79 28.07
C PRO A 2 9.12 2.40 27.09
N SER A 3 8.57 1.21 27.26
CA SER A 3 7.42 0.76 26.48
C SER A 3 6.14 1.42 27.00
N SER A 4 5.38 2.05 26.11
CA SER A 4 4.07 2.62 26.46
C SER A 4 3.06 1.56 26.90
N TYR A 5 3.22 0.32 26.43
CA TYR A 5 2.39 -0.81 26.82
C TYR A 5 2.74 -1.34 28.19
N LEU A 6 4.04 -1.60 28.43
CA LEU A 6 4.51 -2.25 29.67
C LEU A 6 4.49 -1.33 30.91
N THR A 7 4.39 -0.03 30.70
CA THR A 7 4.22 0.95 31.79
C THR A 7 2.76 1.21 32.14
N ASP A 8 1.83 0.69 31.36
CA ASP A 8 0.36 0.86 31.47
C ASP A 8 -0.13 2.34 31.47
N VAL A 9 0.76 3.33 31.33
CA VAL A 9 0.46 4.76 31.43
C VAL A 9 -0.68 5.19 30.51
N ILE A 10 -0.64 4.73 29.23
CA ILE A 10 -1.69 5.06 28.25
C ILE A 10 -2.92 4.16 28.48
N TRP A 11 -2.69 2.90 28.85
CA TRP A 11 -3.76 1.93 29.02
C TRP A 11 -4.68 2.26 30.20
N GLU A 12 -4.14 2.86 31.27
CA GLU A 12 -4.94 3.32 32.37
C GLU A 12 -5.87 4.49 32.01
N LEU A 13 -5.48 5.30 31.02
CA LEU A 13 -6.28 6.41 30.49
C LEU A 13 -7.29 5.99 29.41
N THR A 14 -7.16 4.76 28.91
CA THR A 14 -8.04 4.25 27.87
C THR A 14 -9.35 3.74 28.45
N GLU A 15 -10.48 4.15 27.90
CA GLU A 15 -11.78 3.59 28.26
C GLU A 15 -11.80 2.09 27.98
N LYS A 16 -12.10 1.28 29.00
CA LYS A 16 -12.17 -0.18 28.89
C LYS A 16 -13.60 -0.60 28.62
N ASN A 17 -13.84 -1.07 27.40
CA ASN A 17 -15.15 -1.47 26.96
C ASN A 17 -15.06 -2.75 26.14
N ASP A 18 -15.69 -3.83 26.58
CA ASP A 18 -15.68 -5.13 25.89
C ASP A 18 -16.37 -5.12 24.50
N LYS A 19 -17.02 -4.01 24.14
CA LYS A 19 -17.66 -3.82 22.83
C LYS A 19 -16.76 -3.07 21.83
N ILE A 20 -15.58 -2.64 22.26
CA ILE A 20 -14.63 -1.88 21.43
C ILE A 20 -13.47 -2.79 21.06
N ASP A 21 -13.16 -2.83 19.78
CA ASP A 21 -11.95 -3.45 19.27
C ASP A 21 -10.75 -2.49 19.42
N TYR A 22 -9.73 -2.93 20.16
CA TYR A 22 -8.52 -2.14 20.35
C TYR A 22 -7.47 -2.47 19.30
N LEU A 23 -6.88 -1.40 18.75
CA LEU A 23 -5.74 -1.47 17.86
C LEU A 23 -4.49 -1.00 18.60
N ALA A 24 -3.40 -1.76 18.47
CA ALA A 24 -2.08 -1.37 18.93
C ALA A 24 -1.17 -1.02 17.75
N SER A 25 -0.62 0.19 17.74
CA SER A 25 0.49 0.54 16.86
C SER A 25 1.79 0.04 17.48
N TRP A 26 2.46 -0.90 16.83
CA TRP A 26 3.63 -1.59 17.37
C TRP A 26 4.86 -1.42 16.49
N GLU A 27 6.00 -1.16 17.11
CA GLU A 27 7.29 -0.98 16.44
C GLU A 27 8.30 -1.97 17.00
N SER A 28 8.77 -2.92 16.19
CA SER A 28 9.83 -3.87 16.57
C SER A 28 11.22 -3.36 16.21
N ASN A 29 11.30 -2.55 15.16
CA ASN A 29 12.50 -1.87 14.70
C ASN A 29 12.15 -0.52 14.07
N ARG A 30 13.10 0.40 14.06
CA ARG A 30 12.95 1.73 13.48
C ARG A 30 13.96 1.98 12.40
N GLY A 31 13.51 2.58 11.28
CA GLY A 31 14.32 2.98 10.15
C GLY A 31 14.22 2.05 8.96
N CYS A 32 14.84 2.45 7.87
CA CYS A 32 14.83 1.72 6.61
C CYS A 32 16.19 1.90 5.91
N PRO A 33 16.85 0.82 5.44
CA PRO A 33 18.14 0.93 4.79
C PRO A 33 18.06 1.40 3.33
N TYR A 34 16.86 1.59 2.79
CA TYR A 34 16.66 1.91 1.38
C TYR A 34 16.54 3.41 1.12
N PRO A 35 17.10 3.91 -0.01
CA PRO A 35 17.17 5.33 -0.32
C PRO A 35 15.99 5.84 -1.17
N CYS A 36 14.82 5.21 -1.15
CA CYS A 36 13.69 5.61 -1.98
C CYS A 36 13.34 7.09 -1.78
N THR A 37 13.33 7.88 -2.86
CA THR A 37 13.22 9.34 -2.76
C THR A 37 11.85 9.84 -2.37
N PHE A 38 10.79 9.05 -2.60
CA PHE A 38 9.41 9.38 -2.22
C PHE A 38 9.09 9.08 -0.75
N CYS A 39 9.96 8.37 -0.05
CA CYS A 39 9.73 7.87 1.31
C CYS A 39 10.66 8.56 2.31
N ASP A 40 10.17 8.86 3.49
CA ASP A 40 10.95 9.51 4.55
C ASP A 40 11.49 8.54 5.61
N TRP A 41 11.04 7.30 5.68
CA TRP A 41 11.57 6.32 6.65
C TRP A 41 13.07 6.10 6.56
N GLY A 42 13.63 5.98 5.35
CA GLY A 42 15.07 5.84 5.18
C GLY A 42 15.82 7.16 5.39
N SER A 43 15.28 8.27 4.88
CA SER A 43 15.93 9.60 4.97
C SER A 43 15.96 10.11 6.40
N LEU A 44 14.89 9.95 7.18
CA LEU A 44 14.82 10.39 8.58
C LEU A 44 15.82 9.67 9.48
N THR A 45 16.18 8.46 9.17
CA THR A 45 17.16 7.67 9.94
C THR A 45 18.54 7.61 9.31
N ALA A 46 18.79 8.40 8.24
CA ALA A 46 20.01 8.32 7.42
C ALA A 46 20.31 6.86 7.00
N GLN A 47 19.28 6.13 6.59
CA GLN A 47 19.32 4.72 6.20
C GLN A 47 19.82 3.76 7.29
N ARG A 48 19.78 4.19 8.54
CA ARG A 48 20.13 3.36 9.70
C ARG A 48 18.91 2.64 10.24
N MET A 49 19.16 1.50 10.82
CA MET A 49 18.13 0.73 11.54
C MET A 49 18.52 0.62 13.02
N SER A 50 17.55 0.76 13.88
CA SER A 50 17.65 0.47 15.30
C SER A 50 16.59 -0.55 15.69
N MET A 51 16.92 -1.42 16.65
CA MET A 51 16.05 -2.51 17.11
C MET A 51 15.72 -2.33 18.57
N TRP A 52 14.50 -2.71 18.93
CA TRP A 52 14.14 -2.88 20.32
C TRP A 52 14.63 -4.23 20.84
N ASP A 53 14.82 -4.31 22.13
CA ASP A 53 15.23 -5.53 22.83
C ASP A 53 14.17 -6.65 22.67
N GLU A 54 14.61 -7.89 22.41
CA GLU A 54 13.70 -9.03 22.15
C GLU A 54 12.82 -9.31 23.38
N ASP A 55 13.36 -9.25 24.60
CA ASP A 55 12.59 -9.51 25.81
C ASP A 55 11.49 -8.48 26.02
N ARG A 56 11.76 -7.22 25.69
CA ARG A 56 10.75 -6.17 25.65
C ARG A 56 9.64 -6.50 24.67
N LEU A 57 9.99 -6.85 23.43
CA LEU A 57 9.01 -7.16 22.39
C LEU A 57 8.13 -8.37 22.75
N TYR A 58 8.72 -9.40 23.35
CA TYR A 58 7.96 -10.56 23.83
C TYR A 58 6.95 -10.20 24.92
N LYS A 59 7.35 -9.34 25.86
CA LYS A 59 6.45 -8.84 26.90
C LYS A 59 5.33 -7.98 26.32
N GLU A 60 5.62 -7.15 25.31
CA GLU A 60 4.61 -6.37 24.61
C GLU A 60 3.59 -7.28 23.90
N ILE A 61 4.03 -8.34 23.22
CA ILE A 61 3.14 -9.32 22.58
C ILE A 61 2.29 -10.06 23.63
N GLU A 62 2.88 -10.44 24.78
CA GLU A 62 2.11 -11.03 25.89
C GLU A 62 1.08 -10.05 26.45
N TRP A 63 1.45 -8.77 26.53
CA TRP A 63 0.55 -7.70 26.96
C TRP A 63 -0.63 -7.55 25.99
N PHE A 64 -0.41 -7.66 24.67
CA PHE A 64 -1.49 -7.65 23.67
C PHE A 64 -2.49 -8.79 23.90
N GLY A 65 -2.00 -9.99 24.14
CA GLY A 65 -2.85 -11.14 24.45
C GLY A 65 -3.64 -10.96 25.75
N LYS A 66 -2.98 -10.49 26.82
CA LYS A 66 -3.60 -10.24 28.13
C LYS A 66 -4.69 -9.18 28.08
N ASN A 67 -4.47 -8.10 27.33
CA ASN A 67 -5.38 -6.96 27.27
C ASN A 67 -6.35 -7.03 26.08
N LYS A 68 -6.47 -8.18 25.44
CA LYS A 68 -7.41 -8.45 24.33
C LYS A 68 -7.29 -7.45 23.17
N ILE A 69 -6.07 -7.12 22.78
CA ILE A 69 -5.84 -6.26 21.60
C ILE A 69 -6.25 -7.04 20.35
N THR A 70 -7.27 -6.56 19.66
CA THR A 70 -7.82 -7.25 18.49
C THR A 70 -6.88 -7.16 17.29
N TYR A 71 -6.29 -5.99 17.08
CA TYR A 71 -5.50 -5.69 15.90
C TYR A 71 -4.15 -5.10 16.24
N VAL A 72 -3.07 -5.65 15.72
CA VAL A 72 -1.71 -5.09 15.83
C VAL A 72 -1.28 -4.55 14.48
N ASP A 73 -1.03 -3.25 14.41
CA ASP A 73 -0.51 -2.55 13.25
C ASP A 73 0.98 -2.26 13.44
N SER A 74 1.83 -2.92 12.66
CA SER A 74 3.26 -2.71 12.75
C SER A 74 3.68 -1.42 12.07
N CYS A 75 4.41 -0.59 12.81
CA CYS A 75 5.05 0.62 12.32
C CYS A 75 6.44 0.34 11.69
N ASP A 76 6.86 -0.91 11.58
CA ASP A 76 8.12 -1.28 10.97
C ASP A 76 8.10 -1.00 9.46
N ALA A 77 9.18 -0.46 8.94
CA ALA A 77 9.29 -0.20 7.50
C ALA A 77 9.46 -1.48 6.66
N ASN A 78 10.03 -2.54 7.24
CA ASN A 78 10.38 -3.76 6.50
C ASN A 78 10.42 -4.97 7.44
N PHE A 79 9.28 -5.53 7.82
CA PHE A 79 9.23 -6.77 8.58
C PHE A 79 9.72 -7.95 7.70
N GLY A 80 10.60 -8.76 8.25
CA GLY A 80 11.29 -9.84 7.53
C GLY A 80 12.70 -9.49 7.04
N ILE A 81 13.15 -8.25 7.23
CA ILE A 81 14.54 -7.86 6.92
C ILE A 81 15.53 -8.45 7.94
N LEU A 82 15.10 -8.60 9.19
CA LEU A 82 15.87 -9.18 10.31
C LEU A 82 15.43 -10.63 10.59
N GLN A 83 15.58 -11.47 9.59
CA GLN A 83 14.99 -12.80 9.45
C GLN A 83 14.81 -13.63 10.73
N GLU A 84 15.90 -13.90 11.46
CA GLU A 84 15.84 -14.75 12.66
C GLU A 84 15.00 -14.11 13.77
N LYS A 85 15.20 -12.80 13.98
CA LYS A 85 14.42 -12.04 14.97
C LYS A 85 12.96 -11.96 14.57
N ASP A 86 12.68 -11.61 13.33
CA ASP A 86 11.31 -11.43 12.85
C ASP A 86 10.55 -12.75 12.84
N LEU A 87 11.21 -13.87 12.55
CA LEU A 87 10.61 -15.21 12.66
C LEU A 87 10.26 -15.57 14.12
N LYS A 88 11.13 -15.23 15.07
CA LYS A 88 10.83 -15.43 16.50
C LYS A 88 9.64 -14.58 16.93
N LEU A 89 9.55 -13.31 16.46
CA LEU A 89 8.42 -12.43 16.73
C LEU A 89 7.12 -12.95 16.09
N ALA A 90 7.16 -13.40 14.84
CA ALA A 90 6.02 -14.03 14.18
C ALA A 90 5.51 -15.26 14.97
N LYS A 91 6.45 -16.12 15.42
CA LYS A 91 6.11 -17.27 16.28
C LYS A 91 5.49 -16.84 17.60
N LYS A 92 6.07 -15.85 18.28
CA LYS A 92 5.54 -15.33 19.55
C LYS A 92 4.13 -14.75 19.41
N LEU A 93 3.87 -14.00 18.30
CA LEU A 93 2.55 -13.47 17.97
C LEU A 93 1.54 -14.62 17.77
N SER A 94 1.90 -15.62 16.98
CA SER A 94 1.03 -16.77 16.70
C SER A 94 0.75 -17.60 17.95
N ASP A 95 1.77 -17.91 18.74
CA ASP A 95 1.62 -18.68 19.99
C ASP A 95 0.76 -17.94 21.01
N THR A 96 0.92 -16.61 21.12
CA THR A 96 0.11 -15.77 22.00
C THR A 96 -1.34 -15.74 21.53
N SER A 97 -1.58 -15.54 20.25
CA SER A 97 -2.92 -15.55 19.65
C SER A 97 -3.63 -16.88 19.86
N LEU A 98 -2.97 -18.00 19.57
CA LEU A 98 -3.54 -19.34 19.77
C LEU A 98 -3.86 -19.64 21.24
N LYS A 99 -3.08 -19.09 22.17
CA LYS A 99 -3.27 -19.28 23.61
C LYS A 99 -4.38 -18.42 24.19
N THR A 100 -4.52 -17.17 23.73
CA THR A 100 -5.37 -16.15 24.36
C THR A 100 -6.57 -15.75 23.52
N GLY A 101 -6.58 -16.06 22.22
CA GLY A 101 -7.52 -15.53 21.22
C GLY A 101 -7.12 -14.15 20.67
N PHE A 102 -5.99 -13.57 21.15
CA PHE A 102 -5.54 -12.22 20.78
C PHE A 102 -4.02 -12.16 20.60
N PRO A 103 -3.50 -11.31 19.67
CA PRO A 103 -4.28 -10.53 18.71
C PRO A 103 -5.02 -11.42 17.70
N GLN A 104 -6.07 -10.90 17.07
CA GLN A 104 -6.81 -11.64 16.03
C GLN A 104 -6.25 -11.34 14.63
N ARG A 105 -5.61 -10.19 14.44
CA ARG A 105 -5.02 -9.78 13.16
C ARG A 105 -3.75 -8.98 13.37
N VAL A 106 -2.84 -9.08 12.40
CA VAL A 106 -1.60 -8.31 12.35
C VAL A 106 -1.44 -7.74 10.94
N ARG A 107 -1.14 -6.45 10.84
CA ARG A 107 -0.71 -5.81 9.59
C ARG A 107 0.78 -5.53 9.65
N LEU A 108 1.51 -5.91 8.61
CA LEU A 108 2.96 -5.77 8.52
C LEU A 108 3.35 -5.13 7.19
N SER A 109 4.31 -4.20 7.23
CA SER A 109 4.98 -3.73 6.03
C SER A 109 6.14 -4.69 5.73
N TRP A 110 6.00 -5.51 4.72
CA TRP A 110 6.93 -6.58 4.40
C TRP A 110 8.22 -6.08 3.74
N ALA A 111 9.32 -6.77 4.00
CA ALA A 111 10.62 -6.46 3.42
C ALA A 111 10.62 -6.66 1.89
N LYS A 112 11.14 -5.66 1.18
CA LYS A 112 10.98 -5.50 -0.29
C LYS A 112 11.74 -6.52 -1.14
N PHE A 113 12.87 -7.05 -0.67
CA PHE A 113 13.80 -7.87 -1.47
C PHE A 113 13.91 -9.34 -1.03
N SER A 114 13.12 -9.76 -0.05
CA SER A 114 13.30 -11.06 0.56
C SER A 114 12.30 -12.08 0.02
N SER A 115 12.42 -12.47 -1.25
CA SER A 115 11.50 -13.42 -1.88
C SER A 115 11.29 -14.71 -1.05
N ASP A 116 12.36 -15.38 -0.67
CA ASP A 116 12.24 -16.66 0.02
C ASP A 116 12.19 -16.54 1.55
N LYS A 117 12.58 -15.38 2.06
CA LYS A 117 12.78 -15.10 3.47
C LYS A 117 11.51 -14.72 4.20
N ILE A 118 10.54 -14.13 3.50
CA ILE A 118 9.24 -13.77 4.08
C ILE A 118 8.25 -14.95 4.13
N ILE A 119 8.45 -15.98 3.31
CA ILE A 119 7.55 -17.16 3.26
C ILE A 119 7.45 -17.85 4.63
N PRO A 120 8.54 -18.19 5.33
CA PRO A 120 8.45 -18.80 6.64
C PRO A 120 7.72 -17.94 7.67
N LEU A 121 7.91 -16.61 7.62
CA LEU A 121 7.23 -15.67 8.51
C LEU A 121 5.72 -15.65 8.23
N ALA A 122 5.35 -15.54 6.96
CA ALA A 122 3.95 -15.51 6.55
C ALA A 122 3.22 -16.82 6.90
N LYS A 123 3.87 -17.98 6.69
CA LYS A 123 3.34 -19.28 7.10
C LYS A 123 3.13 -19.36 8.60
N GLU A 124 4.08 -18.86 9.37
CA GLU A 124 4.00 -18.87 10.83
C GLU A 124 2.82 -18.02 11.32
N LEU A 125 2.64 -16.83 10.78
CA LEU A 125 1.51 -15.97 11.11
C LEU A 125 0.17 -16.54 10.60
N GLN A 126 0.17 -17.18 9.43
CA GLN A 126 -1.01 -17.85 8.88
C GLN A 126 -1.45 -19.05 9.73
N ARG A 127 -0.53 -19.74 10.42
CA ARG A 127 -0.84 -20.82 11.37
C ARG A 127 -1.85 -20.42 12.45
N ALA A 128 -1.85 -19.14 12.85
CA ALA A 128 -2.79 -18.56 13.80
C ALA A 128 -3.85 -17.66 13.14
N ASP A 129 -4.01 -17.72 11.82
CA ASP A 129 -4.94 -16.89 11.03
C ASP A 129 -4.77 -15.37 11.28
N LEU A 130 -3.51 -14.93 11.49
CA LEU A 130 -3.20 -13.53 11.80
C LEU A 130 -3.11 -12.64 10.57
N LEU A 131 -2.88 -13.21 9.38
CA LEU A 131 -2.70 -12.47 8.13
C LEU A 131 -4.00 -12.41 7.32
N ARG A 132 -4.31 -11.22 6.79
CA ARG A 132 -5.28 -11.09 5.68
C ARG A 132 -4.61 -11.29 4.34
N ALA A 133 -3.45 -10.68 4.13
CA ALA A 133 -2.67 -10.78 2.92
C ALA A 133 -1.21 -10.35 3.16
N VAL A 134 -0.33 -10.71 2.23
CA VAL A 134 1.07 -10.27 2.20
C VAL A 134 1.24 -9.21 1.12
N THR A 135 1.82 -8.07 1.49
CA THR A 135 2.11 -6.99 0.54
C THR A 135 3.41 -7.26 -0.19
N LEU A 136 3.36 -7.21 -1.51
CA LEU A 136 4.50 -7.30 -2.41
C LEU A 136 4.61 -5.99 -3.20
N SER A 137 5.02 -4.89 -2.52
CA SER A 137 4.98 -3.53 -3.08
C SER A 137 5.99 -3.33 -4.21
N LEU A 138 5.50 -3.12 -5.42
CA LEU A 138 6.31 -2.78 -6.61
C LEU A 138 6.49 -1.28 -6.80
N GLN A 139 5.51 -0.47 -6.44
CA GLN A 139 5.43 1.00 -6.56
C GLN A 139 5.40 1.50 -8.01
N SER A 140 6.25 1.02 -8.90
CA SER A 140 6.24 1.16 -10.36
C SER A 140 6.86 -0.08 -10.98
N LEU A 141 6.56 -0.34 -12.26
CA LEU A 141 7.18 -1.39 -13.07
C LEU A 141 8.08 -0.79 -14.17
N ASP A 142 8.18 0.53 -14.25
CA ASP A 142 9.03 1.21 -15.23
C ASP A 142 10.45 1.42 -14.66
N GLU A 143 11.45 0.93 -15.38
CA GLU A 143 12.85 0.99 -14.96
C GLU A 143 13.37 2.43 -14.81
N THR A 144 12.95 3.34 -15.71
CA THR A 144 13.35 4.75 -15.68
C THR A 144 12.82 5.42 -14.40
N THR A 145 11.55 5.17 -14.10
CA THR A 145 10.90 5.63 -12.87
C THR A 145 11.61 5.10 -11.64
N LEU A 146 11.87 3.79 -11.59
CA LEU A 146 12.54 3.15 -10.46
C LEU A 146 13.96 3.72 -10.22
N GLN A 147 14.72 3.97 -11.30
CA GLN A 147 16.04 4.61 -11.19
C GLN A 147 15.95 6.03 -10.63
N LEU A 148 15.02 6.86 -11.12
CA LEU A 148 14.83 8.24 -10.65
C LEU A 148 14.43 8.31 -9.18
N VAL A 149 13.56 7.40 -8.75
CA VAL A 149 13.14 7.34 -7.33
C VAL A 149 14.06 6.49 -6.45
N LYS A 150 15.20 6.04 -6.97
CA LYS A 150 16.20 5.23 -6.26
C LYS A 150 15.60 3.99 -5.59
N ARG A 151 14.72 3.32 -6.30
CA ARG A 151 14.13 2.08 -5.83
C ARG A 151 14.54 0.91 -6.71
N GLU A 152 14.95 -0.16 -6.07
CA GLU A 152 15.11 -1.46 -6.70
C GLU A 152 13.88 -2.32 -6.40
N ASN A 153 13.38 -3.02 -7.38
CA ASN A 153 12.32 -4.01 -7.22
C ASN A 153 12.88 -5.42 -7.34
N ILE A 154 12.15 -6.38 -6.80
CA ILE A 154 12.32 -7.78 -7.18
C ILE A 154 12.06 -7.91 -8.69
N LYS A 155 12.88 -8.72 -9.38
CA LYS A 155 12.65 -8.99 -10.81
C LYS A 155 11.28 -9.64 -10.99
N PHE A 156 10.57 -9.28 -12.06
CA PHE A 156 9.18 -9.70 -12.26
C PHE A 156 9.01 -11.23 -12.28
N ASP A 157 9.92 -11.98 -12.89
CA ASP A 157 9.88 -13.45 -12.88
C ASP A 157 9.95 -14.03 -11.46
N LYS A 158 10.79 -13.44 -10.60
CA LYS A 158 10.86 -13.83 -9.18
C LYS A 158 9.62 -13.42 -8.41
N PHE A 159 9.06 -12.25 -8.73
CA PHE A 159 7.80 -11.78 -8.17
C PHE A 159 6.67 -12.76 -8.50
N SER A 160 6.55 -13.15 -9.75
CA SER A 160 5.57 -14.13 -10.24
C SER A 160 5.73 -15.51 -9.57
N THR A 161 6.96 -15.99 -9.41
CA THR A 161 7.24 -17.25 -8.67
C THR A 161 6.88 -17.14 -7.20
N LEU A 162 7.13 -15.99 -6.58
CA LEU A 162 6.79 -15.75 -5.17
C LEU A 162 5.28 -15.74 -4.94
N THR A 163 4.53 -15.11 -5.83
CA THR A 163 3.06 -15.12 -5.77
C THR A 163 2.48 -16.51 -5.94
N ASP A 164 3.05 -17.35 -6.83
CA ASP A 164 2.68 -18.77 -6.93
C ASP A 164 2.88 -19.50 -5.60
N THR A 165 4.04 -19.30 -4.97
CA THR A 165 4.34 -19.94 -3.68
C THR A 165 3.36 -19.52 -2.59
N PHE A 166 2.98 -18.24 -2.50
CA PHE A 166 1.97 -17.79 -1.55
C PHE A 166 0.60 -18.40 -1.84
N ARG A 167 0.23 -18.48 -3.12
CA ARG A 167 -1.04 -19.10 -3.55
C ARG A 167 -1.11 -20.59 -3.19
N GLU A 168 -0.04 -21.35 -3.37
CA GLU A 168 0.06 -22.76 -2.94
C GLU A 168 -0.17 -22.92 -1.44
N HIS A 169 0.24 -21.93 -0.65
CA HIS A 169 0.03 -21.90 0.79
C HIS A 169 -1.28 -21.21 1.22
N LYS A 170 -2.14 -20.86 0.28
CA LYS A 170 -3.42 -20.14 0.52
C LYS A 170 -3.23 -18.83 1.28
N ILE A 171 -2.13 -18.15 1.05
CA ILE A 171 -1.85 -16.84 1.62
C ILE A 171 -2.13 -15.79 0.53
N PRO A 172 -3.16 -14.96 0.66
CA PRO A 172 -3.46 -13.90 -0.30
C PRO A 172 -2.32 -12.89 -0.41
N THR A 173 -2.16 -12.33 -1.60
CA THR A 173 -1.14 -11.33 -1.89
C THR A 173 -1.74 -10.08 -2.53
N TYR A 174 -1.14 -8.94 -2.27
CA TYR A 174 -1.47 -7.72 -3.00
C TYR A 174 -0.21 -6.92 -3.33
N THR A 175 -0.30 -6.12 -4.38
CA THR A 175 0.75 -5.17 -4.72
C THR A 175 0.27 -3.74 -4.57
N GLU A 176 1.22 -2.84 -4.36
CA GLU A 176 0.99 -1.41 -4.27
C GLU A 176 1.76 -0.69 -5.37
N LEU A 177 1.09 0.25 -6.03
CA LEU A 177 1.66 1.13 -7.02
C LEU A 177 1.46 2.59 -6.60
N ILE A 178 2.41 3.46 -6.98
CA ILE A 178 2.32 4.91 -6.75
C ILE A 178 2.22 5.59 -8.11
N MET A 179 1.09 6.21 -8.35
CA MET A 179 0.80 6.94 -9.58
C MET A 179 1.38 8.35 -9.54
N GLY A 180 2.05 8.77 -10.62
CA GLY A 180 2.61 10.11 -10.73
C GLY A 180 4.07 10.25 -10.26
N LEU A 181 4.79 9.15 -10.09
CA LEU A 181 6.23 9.19 -9.82
C LEU A 181 7.01 9.83 -10.99
N PRO A 182 8.13 10.54 -10.71
CA PRO A 182 8.98 11.08 -11.77
C PRO A 182 9.51 10.00 -12.71
N GLY A 183 9.50 10.28 -14.01
CA GLY A 183 9.92 9.33 -15.06
C GLY A 183 8.76 8.49 -15.60
N GLU A 184 7.70 8.28 -14.84
CA GLU A 184 6.51 7.55 -15.29
C GLU A 184 5.83 8.30 -16.43
N THR A 185 5.27 7.56 -17.39
CA THR A 185 4.45 8.04 -18.49
C THR A 185 3.13 7.28 -18.51
N LEU A 186 2.12 7.79 -19.21
CA LEU A 186 0.88 7.05 -19.42
C LEU A 186 1.11 5.70 -20.10
N ASP A 187 2.05 5.65 -21.04
CA ASP A 187 2.38 4.42 -21.77
C ASP A 187 3.09 3.39 -20.88
N SER A 188 4.08 3.81 -20.07
CA SER A 188 4.76 2.92 -19.13
C SER A 188 3.80 2.41 -18.05
N TRP A 189 2.89 3.27 -17.59
CA TRP A 189 1.84 2.90 -16.64
C TRP A 189 0.92 1.81 -17.20
N LYS A 190 0.38 2.01 -18.40
CA LYS A 190 -0.44 0.99 -19.09
C LYS A 190 0.32 -0.33 -19.27
N LYS A 191 1.60 -0.28 -19.66
CA LYS A 191 2.44 -1.49 -19.78
C LYS A 191 2.60 -2.21 -18.43
N GLY A 192 2.79 -1.47 -17.34
CA GLY A 192 2.87 -2.06 -16.01
C GLY A 192 1.57 -2.73 -15.58
N LEU A 193 0.42 -2.08 -15.80
CA LEU A 193 -0.89 -2.67 -15.52
C LEU A 193 -1.18 -3.89 -16.38
N GLU A 194 -0.83 -3.85 -17.67
CA GLU A 194 -0.93 -4.99 -18.59
C GLU A 194 -0.13 -6.19 -18.07
N LEU A 195 1.10 -5.95 -17.60
CA LEU A 195 1.96 -7.01 -17.08
C LEU A 195 1.36 -7.69 -15.85
N LEU A 196 0.79 -6.91 -14.92
CA LEU A 196 0.14 -7.43 -13.73
C LEU A 196 -1.15 -8.19 -14.05
N ALA A 197 -1.98 -7.67 -14.96
CA ALA A 197 -3.20 -8.32 -15.39
C ALA A 197 -2.92 -9.65 -16.12
N SER A 198 -1.91 -9.66 -16.99
CA SER A 198 -1.51 -10.83 -17.77
C SER A 198 -0.89 -11.95 -16.94
N ASP A 199 -0.12 -11.60 -15.90
CA ASP A 199 0.41 -12.58 -14.94
C ASP A 199 -0.72 -13.22 -14.12
N GLY A 200 -1.72 -12.43 -13.74
CA GLY A 200 -2.96 -12.90 -13.11
C GLY A 200 -2.77 -13.64 -11.78
N LYS A 201 -1.65 -13.41 -11.09
CA LYS A 201 -1.27 -14.13 -9.88
C LYS A 201 -1.44 -13.31 -8.61
N ILE A 202 -1.50 -11.99 -8.73
CA ILE A 202 -1.73 -11.10 -7.61
C ILE A 202 -3.24 -11.01 -7.34
N ASP A 203 -3.64 -11.10 -6.06
CA ASP A 203 -5.06 -11.13 -5.73
C ASP A 203 -5.67 -9.72 -5.71
N SER A 204 -4.89 -8.69 -5.38
CA SER A 204 -5.35 -7.31 -5.37
C SER A 204 -4.25 -6.31 -5.72
N ILE A 205 -4.65 -5.20 -6.32
CA ILE A 205 -3.76 -4.08 -6.66
C ILE A 205 -4.30 -2.82 -5.98
N PHE A 206 -3.46 -2.16 -5.17
CA PHE A 206 -3.76 -0.86 -4.59
C PHE A 206 -2.92 0.21 -5.27
N ILE A 207 -3.56 1.31 -5.65
CA ILE A 207 -2.91 2.39 -6.38
C ILE A 207 -3.14 3.69 -5.62
N TYR A 208 -2.03 4.38 -5.32
CA TYR A 208 -2.04 5.61 -4.55
C TYR A 208 -1.55 6.78 -5.40
N ASN A 209 -2.09 7.98 -5.17
CA ASN A 209 -1.50 9.20 -5.68
C ASN A 209 -0.14 9.45 -5.03
N CYS A 210 0.82 9.96 -5.79
CA CYS A 210 2.12 10.33 -5.22
C CYS A 210 2.01 11.63 -4.44
N SER A 211 2.12 11.55 -3.11
CA SER A 211 2.27 12.70 -2.23
C SER A 211 3.74 13.00 -1.98
N VAL A 212 4.10 14.27 -1.97
CA VAL A 212 5.46 14.73 -1.63
C VAL A 212 5.55 14.93 -0.13
N LEU A 213 6.15 13.98 0.56
CA LEU A 213 6.29 14.03 2.01
C LEU A 213 7.30 15.11 2.43
N PRO A 214 7.07 15.85 3.54
CA PRO A 214 7.90 16.98 3.96
C PRO A 214 9.39 16.67 4.11
N ASN A 215 9.73 15.50 4.62
CA ASN A 215 11.13 15.10 4.90
C ASN A 215 11.70 14.14 3.84
N ALA A 216 10.94 13.78 2.82
CA ALA A 216 11.42 12.90 1.77
C ALA A 216 12.45 13.62 0.86
N PRO A 217 13.47 12.92 0.35
CA PRO A 217 14.41 13.49 -0.62
C PRO A 217 13.74 14.07 -1.86
N MET A 218 12.55 13.58 -2.23
CA MET A 218 11.75 14.08 -3.33
C MET A 218 11.32 15.54 -3.13
N ASN A 219 11.14 16.01 -1.89
CA ASN A 219 10.76 17.38 -1.56
C ASN A 219 11.91 18.39 -1.65
N GLN A 220 13.12 17.93 -1.93
CA GLN A 220 14.25 18.86 -2.10
C GLN A 220 14.06 19.72 -3.36
N PRO A 221 14.25 21.06 -3.28
CA PRO A 221 14.04 21.96 -4.42
C PRO A 221 14.81 21.57 -5.67
N SER A 222 16.05 21.08 -5.52
CA SER A 222 16.89 20.61 -6.62
C SER A 222 16.28 19.38 -7.32
N TYR A 223 15.77 18.42 -6.54
CA TYR A 223 15.12 17.22 -7.07
C TYR A 223 13.81 17.56 -7.77
N MET A 224 12.96 18.38 -7.15
CA MET A 224 11.71 18.84 -7.74
C MET A 224 11.95 19.59 -9.06
N LYS A 225 12.92 20.49 -9.09
CA LYS A 225 13.30 21.23 -10.30
C LYS A 225 13.80 20.31 -11.40
N PHE A 226 14.68 19.37 -11.07
CA PHE A 226 15.26 18.42 -12.05
C PHE A 226 14.18 17.56 -12.70
N ASN A 227 13.22 17.06 -11.91
CA ASN A 227 12.14 16.20 -12.40
C ASN A 227 10.89 16.98 -12.85
N GLY A 228 10.92 18.32 -12.87
CA GLY A 228 9.78 19.15 -13.27
C GLY A 228 8.53 18.96 -12.42
N ILE A 229 8.69 18.55 -11.15
CA ILE A 229 7.58 18.25 -10.24
C ILE A 229 6.80 19.52 -9.92
N LYS A 230 5.50 19.44 -10.09
CA LYS A 230 4.52 20.43 -9.59
C LYS A 230 3.54 19.73 -8.70
N THR A 231 3.20 20.37 -7.60
CA THR A 231 2.26 19.83 -6.61
C THR A 231 1.02 20.70 -6.51
N LEU A 232 -0.01 20.09 -5.99
CA LEU A 232 -1.25 20.73 -5.56
C LEU A 232 -1.44 20.41 -4.09
N ARG A 233 -1.73 21.44 -3.29
CA ARG A 233 -2.08 21.28 -1.89
C ARG A 233 -3.52 20.75 -1.78
N SER A 234 -3.68 19.60 -1.17
CA SER A 234 -4.94 18.89 -1.03
C SER A 234 -5.25 18.61 0.44
N PRO A 235 -6.48 18.75 0.92
CA PRO A 235 -6.86 18.32 2.27
C PRO A 235 -6.63 16.83 2.44
N ILE A 236 -6.17 16.43 3.65
CA ILE A 236 -6.06 15.02 4.03
C ILE A 236 -7.37 14.60 4.68
N TYR A 237 -7.99 13.57 4.12
CA TYR A 237 -9.12 12.88 4.73
C TYR A 237 -8.63 11.58 5.34
N LEU A 238 -8.72 11.46 6.66
CA LEU A 238 -8.36 10.23 7.36
C LEU A 238 -9.57 9.28 7.34
N PRO A 239 -9.48 8.13 6.66
CA PRO A 239 -10.63 7.21 6.49
C PRO A 239 -11.18 6.67 7.80
N HIS A 240 -10.41 6.81 8.89
CA HIS A 240 -10.77 6.32 10.23
C HIS A 240 -11.11 7.44 11.21
N SER A 241 -11.15 8.68 10.75
CA SER A 241 -11.58 9.81 11.56
C SER A 241 -13.11 9.87 11.54
N SER A 242 -13.74 9.80 12.72
CA SER A 242 -15.16 10.08 12.87
C SER A 242 -15.50 11.57 12.73
N ILE A 243 -14.51 12.41 12.59
CA ILE A 243 -14.64 13.87 12.48
C ILE A 243 -14.20 14.22 11.07
N HIS A 244 -15.17 14.28 10.16
CA HIS A 244 -14.99 14.93 8.87
C HIS A 244 -14.71 16.41 9.12
N ASN A 245 -13.51 16.87 8.73
CA ASN A 245 -13.09 18.26 8.81
C ASN A 245 -13.28 18.90 10.20
N ASP A 246 -12.31 18.71 11.10
CA ASP A 246 -12.12 19.73 12.11
C ASP A 246 -11.61 21.00 11.38
N GLU A 247 -12.52 21.87 10.99
CA GLU A 247 -12.21 23.14 10.30
C GLU A 247 -11.21 24.01 11.10
N LYS A 248 -10.99 23.69 12.38
CA LYS A 248 -10.04 24.41 13.23
C LYS A 248 -8.58 24.03 12.96
N PHE A 249 -8.32 22.78 12.52
CA PHE A 249 -6.96 22.28 12.32
C PHE A 249 -6.88 21.40 11.05
N PRO A 250 -7.11 21.99 9.85
CA PRO A 250 -7.08 21.23 8.61
C PRO A 250 -5.67 20.76 8.32
N GLU A 251 -5.52 19.48 8.02
CA GLU A 251 -4.27 18.89 7.55
C GLU A 251 -4.26 18.83 6.01
N TYR A 252 -3.07 18.96 5.43
CA TYR A 252 -2.89 19.00 3.98
C TYR A 252 -1.70 18.18 3.55
N GLU A 253 -1.80 17.64 2.34
CA GLU A 253 -0.70 16.97 1.64
C GLU A 253 -0.39 17.69 0.31
N GLU A 254 0.81 17.49 -0.21
CA GLU A 254 1.25 18.00 -1.50
C GLU A 254 1.21 16.86 -2.53
N ILE A 255 0.17 16.80 -3.36
CA ILE A 255 -0.02 15.78 -4.38
C ILE A 255 0.65 16.21 -5.68
N ILE A 256 1.39 15.30 -6.33
CA ILE A 256 1.97 15.56 -7.64
C ILE A 256 0.87 15.69 -8.69
N VAL A 257 0.90 16.81 -9.43
CA VAL A 257 -0.02 17.08 -10.55
C VAL A 257 0.70 17.14 -11.91
N ARG A 258 2.03 17.17 -11.90
CA ARG A 258 2.86 17.20 -13.10
C ARG A 258 4.29 16.78 -12.79
N THR A 259 4.93 16.13 -13.75
CA THR A 259 6.40 15.94 -13.80
C THR A 259 6.91 16.32 -15.17
N SER A 260 8.22 16.17 -15.42
CA SER A 260 8.79 16.38 -16.77
C SER A 260 8.27 15.35 -17.79
N SER A 261 7.88 14.16 -17.34
CA SER A 261 7.42 13.04 -18.17
C SER A 261 5.89 12.88 -18.20
N LEU A 262 5.14 13.64 -17.41
CA LEU A 262 3.72 13.40 -17.19
C LEU A 262 2.97 14.72 -17.00
N SER A 263 1.98 14.98 -17.83
CA SER A 263 1.04 16.10 -17.71
C SER A 263 -0.12 15.76 -16.78
N LEU A 264 -0.88 16.79 -16.35
CA LEU A 264 -2.08 16.60 -15.55
C LEU A 264 -3.16 15.77 -16.28
N ASP A 265 -3.31 15.96 -17.58
CA ASP A 265 -4.30 15.20 -18.35
C ASP A 265 -3.92 13.73 -18.51
N GLU A 266 -2.64 13.43 -18.60
CA GLU A 266 -2.15 12.04 -18.56
C GLU A 266 -2.34 11.42 -17.17
N LEU A 267 -2.10 12.18 -16.08
CA LEU A 267 -2.39 11.73 -14.72
C LEU A 267 -3.87 11.37 -14.52
N LYS A 268 -4.78 12.19 -15.03
CA LYS A 268 -6.23 11.89 -15.00
C LYS A 268 -6.54 10.60 -15.75
N LYS A 269 -5.92 10.38 -16.91
CA LYS A 269 -6.06 9.11 -17.66
C LYS A 269 -5.48 7.94 -16.89
N MET A 270 -4.30 8.08 -16.28
CA MET A 270 -3.72 7.05 -15.43
C MET A 270 -4.67 6.66 -14.29
N PHE A 271 -5.36 7.65 -13.69
CA PHE A 271 -6.34 7.38 -12.65
C PHE A 271 -7.51 6.53 -13.16
N ILE A 272 -8.03 6.81 -14.36
CA ILE A 272 -9.10 6.00 -14.98
C ILE A 272 -8.65 4.54 -15.18
N TYR A 273 -7.45 4.32 -15.73
CA TYR A 273 -6.92 2.95 -15.86
C TYR A 273 -6.70 2.27 -14.50
N SER A 274 -6.27 3.04 -13.50
CA SER A 274 -6.10 2.57 -12.13
C SER A 274 -7.44 2.16 -11.52
N TRP A 275 -8.48 2.93 -11.72
CA TRP A 275 -9.86 2.60 -11.35
C TRP A 275 -10.33 1.32 -12.05
N CYS A 276 -10.12 1.18 -13.36
CA CYS A 276 -10.43 -0.05 -14.08
C CYS A 276 -9.74 -1.27 -13.46
N MET A 277 -8.46 -1.15 -13.14
CA MET A 277 -7.69 -2.24 -12.54
C MET A 277 -8.12 -2.58 -11.13
N GLN A 278 -8.37 -1.59 -10.29
CA GLN A 278 -8.78 -1.84 -8.90
C GLN A 278 -10.21 -2.37 -8.82
N VAL A 279 -11.16 -1.71 -9.47
CA VAL A 279 -12.59 -2.02 -9.34
C VAL A 279 -13.00 -3.18 -10.25
N PHE A 280 -12.70 -3.09 -11.54
CA PHE A 280 -13.23 -4.07 -12.49
C PHE A 280 -12.37 -5.33 -12.61
N HIS A 281 -11.05 -5.20 -12.47
CA HIS A 281 -10.17 -6.37 -12.55
C HIS A 281 -9.98 -7.03 -11.18
N SER A 282 -9.41 -6.32 -10.20
CA SER A 282 -9.03 -6.91 -8.90
C SER A 282 -10.21 -7.25 -7.99
N LEU A 283 -11.29 -6.43 -7.96
CA LEU A 283 -12.52 -6.78 -7.24
C LEU A 283 -13.43 -7.75 -8.02
N GLY A 284 -13.03 -8.16 -9.22
CA GLY A 284 -13.65 -9.26 -9.95
C GLY A 284 -14.90 -8.89 -10.75
N VAL A 285 -15.33 -7.62 -10.80
CA VAL A 285 -16.58 -7.22 -11.48
C VAL A 285 -16.56 -7.56 -12.97
N LEU A 286 -15.46 -7.31 -13.66
CA LEU A 286 -15.24 -7.64 -15.08
C LEU A 286 -14.08 -8.62 -15.32
N GLU A 287 -13.49 -9.18 -14.28
CA GLU A 287 -12.29 -10.03 -14.38
C GLU A 287 -12.50 -11.20 -15.35
N TYR A 288 -13.59 -11.95 -15.19
CA TYR A 288 -13.87 -13.09 -16.06
C TYR A 288 -14.25 -12.68 -17.48
N ILE A 289 -14.92 -11.54 -17.63
CA ILE A 289 -15.29 -10.99 -18.93
C ILE A 289 -14.02 -10.56 -19.69
N SER A 290 -13.14 -9.79 -19.03
CA SER A 290 -11.87 -9.36 -19.62
C SER A 290 -10.98 -10.55 -20.00
N LYS A 291 -10.86 -11.56 -19.11
CA LYS A 291 -10.13 -12.81 -19.40
C LYS A 291 -10.69 -13.54 -20.61
N TYR A 292 -12.01 -13.61 -20.76
CA TYR A 292 -12.67 -14.24 -21.91
C TYR A 292 -12.35 -13.47 -23.20
N TYR A 293 -12.54 -12.14 -23.19
CA TYR A 293 -12.27 -11.31 -24.38
C TYR A 293 -10.81 -11.33 -24.79
N VAL A 294 -9.89 -11.14 -23.86
CA VAL A 294 -8.44 -11.21 -24.11
C VAL A 294 -8.06 -12.54 -24.77
N LYS A 295 -8.58 -13.66 -24.24
CA LYS A 295 -8.28 -15.00 -24.75
C LYS A 295 -8.92 -15.27 -26.11
N THR A 296 -10.19 -14.86 -26.33
CA THR A 296 -10.93 -15.19 -27.55
C THR A 296 -10.58 -14.28 -28.73
N HIS A 297 -10.24 -13.03 -28.47
CA HIS A 297 -9.92 -12.04 -29.51
C HIS A 297 -8.41 -11.77 -29.64
N ASN A 298 -7.58 -12.47 -28.87
CA ASN A 298 -6.12 -12.29 -28.86
C ASN A 298 -5.70 -10.83 -28.67
N MET A 299 -6.40 -10.14 -27.76
CA MET A 299 -6.16 -8.73 -27.42
C MET A 299 -5.47 -8.61 -26.06
N LYS A 300 -4.97 -7.43 -25.74
CA LYS A 300 -4.39 -7.12 -24.43
C LYS A 300 -5.46 -6.66 -23.44
N TYR A 301 -5.20 -6.78 -22.12
CA TYR A 301 -6.11 -6.26 -21.12
C TYR A 301 -6.30 -4.74 -21.22
N MET A 302 -5.23 -3.99 -21.50
CA MET A 302 -5.36 -2.54 -21.68
C MET A 302 -6.15 -2.14 -22.91
N GLU A 303 -6.13 -2.94 -23.98
CA GLU A 303 -7.00 -2.75 -25.14
C GLU A 303 -8.48 -3.01 -24.77
N PHE A 304 -8.75 -4.07 -23.99
CA PHE A 304 -10.10 -4.29 -23.45
C PHE A 304 -10.59 -3.12 -22.59
N TYR A 305 -9.74 -2.55 -21.75
CA TYR A 305 -10.12 -1.39 -20.93
C TYR A 305 -10.20 -0.10 -21.74
N ASP A 306 -9.46 0.06 -22.84
CA ASP A 306 -9.66 1.16 -23.80
C ASP A 306 -11.08 1.08 -24.40
N ASP A 307 -11.50 -0.09 -24.90
CA ASP A 307 -12.83 -0.34 -25.43
C ASP A 307 -13.93 -0.15 -24.36
N PHE A 308 -13.67 -0.59 -23.13
CA PHE A 308 -14.60 -0.39 -22.01
C PHE A 308 -14.79 1.09 -21.66
N ILE A 309 -13.72 1.87 -21.63
CA ILE A 309 -13.77 3.32 -21.40
C ILE A 309 -14.55 4.01 -22.51
N GLU A 310 -14.29 3.65 -23.78
CA GLU A 310 -15.02 4.17 -24.93
C GLU A 310 -16.51 3.81 -24.86
N PHE A 311 -16.83 2.59 -24.45
CA PHE A 311 -18.21 2.17 -24.20
C PHE A 311 -18.88 3.04 -23.12
N CYS A 312 -18.21 3.32 -22.00
CA CYS A 312 -18.73 4.18 -20.94
C CYS A 312 -19.01 5.61 -21.43
N MET A 313 -18.17 6.14 -22.31
CA MET A 313 -18.30 7.47 -22.87
C MET A 313 -19.42 7.59 -23.92
N SER A 314 -19.67 6.51 -24.67
CA SER A 314 -20.55 6.51 -25.84
C SER A 314 -21.95 5.96 -25.59
N ASN A 315 -22.20 5.35 -24.43
CA ASN A 315 -23.45 4.70 -24.11
C ASN A 315 -24.06 5.24 -22.82
N SER A 316 -25.36 4.94 -22.62
CA SER A 316 -26.05 5.20 -21.35
C SER A 316 -26.26 3.87 -20.61
N SER A 317 -25.44 3.64 -19.61
CA SER A 317 -25.44 2.41 -18.81
C SER A 317 -25.10 2.71 -17.35
N ILE A 318 -25.19 1.72 -16.48
CA ILE A 318 -24.70 1.88 -15.10
C ILE A 318 -23.19 2.17 -15.07
N PHE A 319 -22.42 1.54 -15.95
CA PHE A 319 -20.97 1.78 -16.05
C PHE A 319 -20.65 3.22 -16.53
N SER A 320 -21.51 3.79 -17.40
CA SER A 320 -21.38 5.18 -17.85
C SER A 320 -21.58 6.15 -16.70
N LYS A 321 -22.54 5.88 -15.81
CA LYS A 321 -22.78 6.69 -14.60
C LYS A 321 -21.60 6.59 -13.62
N GLU A 322 -21.06 5.39 -13.40
CA GLU A 322 -19.88 5.22 -12.57
C GLU A 322 -18.65 5.92 -13.16
N TYR A 323 -18.50 5.91 -14.49
CA TYR A 323 -17.44 6.64 -15.17
C TYR A 323 -17.58 8.16 -15.01
N GLU A 324 -18.81 8.70 -15.06
CA GLU A 324 -19.07 10.12 -14.79
C GLU A 324 -18.70 10.48 -13.35
N ILE A 325 -19.14 9.66 -12.37
CA ILE A 325 -18.82 9.86 -10.95
C ILE A 325 -17.31 9.88 -10.72
N VAL A 326 -16.59 8.89 -11.22
CA VAL A 326 -15.12 8.84 -11.05
C VAL A 326 -14.42 9.96 -11.77
N THR A 327 -14.92 10.39 -12.93
CA THR A 327 -14.35 11.52 -13.67
C THR A 327 -14.53 12.83 -12.91
N ASP A 328 -15.68 13.05 -12.29
CA ASP A 328 -15.93 14.24 -11.47
C ASP A 328 -15.14 14.20 -10.16
N TYR A 329 -15.00 13.03 -9.55
CA TYR A 329 -14.12 12.83 -8.41
C TYR A 329 -12.65 13.17 -8.74
N ILE A 330 -12.14 12.73 -9.89
CA ILE A 330 -10.79 13.08 -10.37
C ILE A 330 -10.64 14.58 -10.59
N LYS A 331 -11.64 15.23 -11.20
CA LYS A 331 -11.63 16.70 -11.40
C LYS A 331 -11.61 17.44 -10.06
N LYS A 332 -12.46 17.04 -9.11
CA LYS A 332 -12.51 17.60 -7.75
C LYS A 332 -11.14 17.48 -7.06
N GLY A 333 -10.56 16.27 -7.02
CA GLY A 333 -9.28 15.99 -6.39
C GLY A 333 -8.14 16.83 -6.99
N TYR A 334 -7.99 16.83 -8.29
CA TYR A 334 -6.94 17.60 -8.97
C TYR A 334 -7.23 19.11 -9.12
N SER A 335 -8.31 19.61 -8.55
CA SER A 335 -8.57 21.05 -8.35
C SER A 335 -8.39 21.51 -6.91
N GLY A 336 -7.92 20.63 -6.01
CA GLY A 336 -7.69 20.94 -4.61
C GLY A 336 -8.88 20.68 -3.69
N GLY A 337 -9.93 20.00 -4.18
CA GLY A 337 -11.11 19.64 -3.41
C GLY A 337 -10.94 18.41 -2.49
N GLY A 338 -9.72 17.85 -2.45
CA GLY A 338 -9.43 16.64 -1.66
C GLY A 338 -9.87 15.35 -2.35
N TRP A 339 -9.47 14.24 -1.74
CA TRP A 339 -9.76 12.86 -2.19
C TRP A 339 -10.72 12.20 -1.21
N ASP A 340 -11.84 12.86 -0.95
CA ASP A 340 -12.88 12.34 -0.09
C ASP A 340 -13.64 11.19 -0.77
N HIS A 341 -13.81 10.08 -0.07
CA HIS A 341 -14.44 8.89 -0.63
C HIS A 341 -15.96 8.82 -0.35
N TYR A 342 -16.53 9.81 0.31
CA TYR A 342 -17.87 9.69 0.89
C TYR A 342 -18.72 10.99 0.77
N ASP A 343 -18.92 11.44 -0.45
CA ASP A 343 -20.08 12.30 -0.72
C ASP A 343 -21.12 11.57 -1.54
#